data_e38e312274a83520b05596db5bef872d
#
_entry.id   e38e312274a83520b05596db5bef872d
#
_cell.length_a   1.000
_cell.length_b   1.000
_cell.length_c   1.000
_cell.angle_alpha   90.00
_cell.angle_beta   90.00
_cell.angle_gamma   90.00
#
_symmetry.space_group_name_H-M   'P 1'
#
loop_
_entity.id
_entity.type
_entity.pdbx_description
1 polymer ?
#
loop_
_entity_poly.entity_id
_entity_poly.type
_entity_poly.pdbx_seq_one_letter_code
_entity_poly.pdbx_strand_id
1 'polypeptide(L)'
;MNHDSPDLKTAMLDRIRADAPRKVWTPSDFVDLASRDAVDKALQRLTKAETLRRIDRGLYDQPGFNKLTQKPNPPDPRSVIDAVGRRDQTRMLVDGMTAANDLGLTDAVPAKIVVHTDARRRAIKLGNVIITFRPTAASKLFWAGRPAMRVVQALHWLRDLLVREGESDQVKRKLAKLFEDPIVGPSIKADLTAGMTALPTWMRVFLKSLFESDPGVRGRHIDDDRDDADHLGADHDRHRQRRKSGDDDQRHAAVVRPKPKPLSTQKKRAGKRGVTGAVKA
;
A
#
# COMPACT_ATOMS: atom_id res chain seq x y z
N MET A 1 29.45 -38.31 18.25
CA MET A 1 28.05 -38.06 17.86
C MET A 1 28.08 -36.80 16.98
N ASN A 2 28.17 -37.00 15.66
CA ASN A 2 28.12 -35.91 14.69
C ASN A 2 26.67 -35.46 14.63
N HIS A 3 26.39 -34.31 15.25
CA HIS A 3 25.18 -33.56 14.94
C HIS A 3 25.33 -33.08 13.50
N ASP A 4 24.70 -33.76 12.56
CA ASP A 4 24.48 -33.29 11.20
C ASP A 4 23.62 -32.00 11.30
N SER A 5 24.31 -30.87 11.43
CA SER A 5 23.66 -29.57 11.18
C SER A 5 23.20 -29.60 9.72
N PRO A 6 21.92 -29.37 9.43
CA PRO A 6 21.43 -29.40 8.06
C PRO A 6 22.27 -28.47 7.21
N ASP A 7 22.70 -28.97 6.03
CA ASP A 7 23.42 -28.12 5.07
C ASP A 7 22.66 -26.80 4.89
N LEU A 8 23.39 -25.68 4.91
CA LEU A 8 22.83 -24.34 4.78
C LEU A 8 21.77 -24.24 3.66
N LYS A 9 22.06 -24.91 2.53
CA LYS A 9 21.15 -24.97 1.39
C LYS A 9 19.80 -25.58 1.79
N THR A 10 19.82 -26.69 2.52
CA THR A 10 18.64 -27.41 2.99
C THR A 10 17.84 -26.53 3.97
N ALA A 11 18.51 -25.94 4.97
CA ALA A 11 17.87 -25.06 5.95
C ALA A 11 17.21 -23.83 5.30
N MET A 12 17.88 -23.24 4.29
CA MET A 12 17.29 -22.13 3.51
C MET A 12 16.08 -22.58 2.72
N LEU A 13 16.13 -23.73 2.05
CA LEU A 13 15.00 -24.25 1.28
C LEU A 13 13.81 -24.62 2.17
N ASP A 14 14.06 -25.18 3.34
CA ASP A 14 13.00 -25.53 4.29
C ASP A 14 12.30 -24.27 4.81
N ARG A 15 13.08 -23.20 5.13
CA ARG A 15 12.50 -21.88 5.47
C ARG A 15 11.67 -21.31 4.33
N ILE A 16 12.15 -21.41 3.09
CA ILE A 16 11.44 -20.92 1.90
C ILE A 16 10.14 -21.69 1.67
N ARG A 17 10.14 -23.00 1.90
CA ARG A 17 8.94 -23.85 1.76
C ARG A 17 7.93 -23.68 2.88
N ALA A 18 8.41 -23.43 4.11
CA ALA A 18 7.55 -23.19 5.27
C ALA A 18 6.81 -21.85 5.21
N ASP A 19 7.37 -20.89 4.48
CA ASP A 19 6.75 -19.58 4.30
C ASP A 19 5.78 -19.59 3.10
N ALA A 20 4.83 -18.66 3.10
CA ALA A 20 3.78 -18.60 2.10
C ALA A 20 4.34 -18.55 0.66
N PRO A 21 3.70 -19.25 -0.30
CA PRO A 21 4.04 -19.12 -1.70
C PRO A 21 3.87 -17.66 -2.12
N ARG A 22 4.90 -17.04 -2.72
CA ARG A 22 4.97 -15.64 -3.19
C ARG A 22 5.80 -14.70 -2.32
N LYS A 23 6.39 -15.12 -1.22
CA LYS A 23 7.33 -14.28 -0.49
C LYS A 23 8.57 -14.00 -1.34
N VAL A 24 9.05 -12.77 -1.27
CA VAL A 24 10.34 -12.37 -1.84
C VAL A 24 11.35 -12.29 -0.72
N TRP A 25 12.44 -12.99 -0.92
CA TRP A 25 13.52 -13.17 0.05
C TRP A 25 14.68 -12.24 -0.23
N THR A 26 15.33 -11.84 0.85
CA THR A 26 16.58 -11.08 0.81
C THR A 26 17.67 -11.86 1.53
N PRO A 27 18.96 -11.61 1.28
CA PRO A 27 20.01 -12.27 2.04
C PRO A 27 19.91 -12.04 3.55
N SER A 28 19.35 -10.92 3.97
CA SER A 28 19.15 -10.59 5.40
C SER A 28 18.16 -11.54 6.10
N ASP A 29 17.26 -12.19 5.35
CA ASP A 29 16.29 -13.14 5.90
C ASP A 29 16.94 -14.49 6.31
N PHE A 30 18.26 -14.69 6.07
CA PHE A 30 19.00 -15.93 6.33
C PHE A 30 20.31 -15.75 7.13
N VAL A 31 20.60 -14.54 7.61
CA VAL A 31 21.86 -14.26 8.32
C VAL A 31 21.95 -14.91 9.70
N ASP A 32 20.84 -15.40 10.22
CA ASP A 32 20.77 -16.23 11.43
C ASP A 32 21.20 -17.68 11.18
N LEU A 33 21.16 -18.15 9.92
CA LEU A 33 21.58 -19.50 9.53
C LEU A 33 23.08 -19.61 9.27
N ALA A 34 23.69 -18.54 8.73
CA ALA A 34 25.12 -18.51 8.41
C ALA A 34 25.62 -17.09 8.15
N SER A 35 26.94 -16.95 7.96
CA SER A 35 27.54 -15.67 7.58
C SER A 35 26.97 -15.15 6.26
N ARG A 36 26.98 -13.82 6.10
CA ARG A 36 26.45 -13.15 4.91
C ARG A 36 27.07 -13.69 3.62
N ASP A 37 28.37 -13.94 3.61
CA ASP A 37 29.05 -14.46 2.43
C ASP A 37 28.62 -15.89 2.08
N ALA A 38 28.40 -16.74 3.09
CA ALA A 38 27.91 -18.11 2.89
C ALA A 38 26.45 -18.06 2.33
N VAL A 39 25.60 -17.17 2.87
CA VAL A 39 24.22 -16.95 2.39
C VAL A 39 24.22 -16.48 0.94
N ASP A 40 25.04 -15.47 0.59
CA ASP A 40 25.12 -14.94 -0.77
C ASP A 40 25.58 -16.02 -1.78
N LYS A 41 26.57 -16.86 -1.40
CA LYS A 41 27.01 -18.01 -2.21
C LYS A 41 25.91 -19.06 -2.36
N ALA A 42 25.17 -19.36 -1.29
CA ALA A 42 24.07 -20.33 -1.34
C ALA A 42 22.94 -19.82 -2.26
N LEU A 43 22.53 -18.55 -2.13
CA LEU A 43 21.52 -17.91 -3.01
C LEU A 43 21.97 -17.93 -4.48
N GLN A 44 23.24 -17.67 -4.75
CA GLN A 44 23.80 -17.73 -6.10
C GLN A 44 23.72 -19.16 -6.67
N ARG A 45 24.06 -20.17 -5.88
CA ARG A 45 23.95 -21.58 -6.29
C ARG A 45 22.53 -22.02 -6.55
N LEU A 46 21.59 -21.63 -5.67
CA LEU A 46 20.16 -21.91 -5.82
C LEU A 46 19.58 -21.22 -7.07
N THR A 47 20.05 -20.02 -7.38
CA THR A 47 19.64 -19.32 -8.60
C THR A 47 20.22 -19.98 -9.85
N LYS A 48 21.49 -20.42 -9.81
CA LYS A 48 22.10 -21.15 -10.93
C LYS A 48 21.46 -22.53 -11.19
N ALA A 49 20.93 -23.14 -10.13
CA ALA A 49 20.17 -24.38 -10.20
C ALA A 49 18.68 -24.17 -10.52
N GLU A 50 18.27 -22.95 -10.87
CA GLU A 50 16.89 -22.57 -11.19
C GLU A 50 15.85 -22.88 -10.09
N THR A 51 16.31 -23.22 -8.89
CA THR A 51 15.45 -23.45 -7.72
C THR A 51 14.85 -22.12 -7.21
N LEU A 52 15.62 -21.04 -7.31
CA LEU A 52 15.18 -19.68 -7.04
C LEU A 52 15.37 -18.80 -8.28
N ARG A 53 14.49 -17.82 -8.42
CA ARG A 53 14.63 -16.76 -9.41
C ARG A 53 15.19 -15.51 -8.75
N ARG A 54 16.18 -14.89 -9.36
CA ARG A 54 16.64 -13.55 -8.97
C ARG A 54 15.80 -12.51 -9.68
N ILE A 55 15.02 -11.75 -8.92
CA ILE A 55 14.15 -10.67 -9.44
C ILE A 55 14.95 -9.41 -9.73
N ASP A 56 15.80 -9.02 -8.77
CA ASP A 56 16.70 -7.86 -8.81
C ASP A 56 17.89 -8.13 -7.86
N ARG A 57 18.79 -7.16 -7.71
CA ARG A 57 19.92 -7.28 -6.79
C ARG A 57 19.43 -7.52 -5.35
N GLY A 58 19.78 -8.70 -4.80
CA GLY A 58 19.40 -9.09 -3.45
C GLY A 58 17.90 -9.33 -3.24
N LEU A 59 17.16 -9.64 -4.30
CA LEU A 59 15.75 -10.03 -4.26
C LEU A 59 15.58 -11.38 -4.97
N TYR A 60 15.04 -12.35 -4.27
CA TYR A 60 14.88 -13.72 -4.74
C TYR A 60 13.47 -14.23 -4.43
N ASP A 61 12.91 -15.02 -5.33
CA ASP A 61 11.67 -15.75 -5.10
C ASP A 61 11.76 -17.19 -5.59
N GLN A 62 10.85 -18.02 -5.13
CA GLN A 62 10.59 -19.33 -5.70
C GLN A 62 9.36 -19.20 -6.60
N PRO A 63 9.50 -19.20 -7.94
CA PRO A 63 8.38 -18.99 -8.82
C PRO A 63 7.41 -20.18 -8.76
N GLY A 64 6.12 -19.88 -8.51
CA GLY A 64 5.05 -20.85 -8.74
C GLY A 64 4.88 -21.10 -10.24
N PHE A 65 4.33 -22.25 -10.59
CA PHE A 65 4.10 -22.64 -11.98
C PHE A 65 2.62 -22.49 -12.36
N ASN A 66 2.33 -21.80 -13.44
CA ASN A 66 0.98 -21.66 -13.97
C ASN A 66 0.68 -22.85 -14.90
N LYS A 67 -0.22 -23.73 -14.45
CA LYS A 67 -0.59 -24.95 -15.21
C LYS A 67 -1.28 -24.65 -16.54
N LEU A 68 -1.98 -23.52 -16.65
CA LEU A 68 -2.70 -23.13 -17.86
C LEU A 68 -1.76 -22.58 -18.94
N THR A 69 -0.85 -21.71 -18.54
CA THR A 69 0.10 -21.08 -19.48
C THR A 69 1.40 -21.84 -19.64
N GLN A 70 1.64 -22.88 -18.85
CA GLN A 70 2.88 -23.66 -18.80
C GLN A 70 4.12 -22.79 -18.59
N LYS A 71 3.97 -21.69 -17.81
CA LYS A 71 5.05 -20.73 -17.52
C LYS A 71 5.15 -20.44 -16.01
N PRO A 72 6.35 -20.07 -15.54
CA PRO A 72 6.51 -19.55 -14.18
C PRO A 72 5.64 -18.31 -13.95
N ASN A 73 4.99 -18.24 -12.79
CA ASN A 73 4.23 -17.04 -12.41
C ASN A 73 5.17 -15.83 -12.30
N PRO A 74 4.73 -14.63 -12.68
CA PRO A 74 5.48 -13.41 -12.39
C PRO A 74 5.61 -13.21 -10.87
N PRO A 75 6.67 -12.51 -10.41
CA PRO A 75 6.80 -12.13 -9.00
C PRO A 75 5.60 -11.30 -8.55
N ASP A 76 5.16 -11.49 -7.31
CA ASP A 76 4.12 -10.66 -6.73
C ASP A 76 4.65 -9.26 -6.41
N PRO A 77 4.08 -8.18 -6.99
CA PRO A 77 4.56 -6.82 -6.79
C PRO A 77 4.53 -6.37 -5.32
N ARG A 78 3.55 -6.83 -4.52
CA ARG A 78 3.45 -6.50 -3.09
C ARG A 78 4.64 -7.05 -2.33
N SER A 79 4.92 -8.35 -2.52
CA SER A 79 6.05 -9.02 -1.89
C SER A 79 7.39 -8.42 -2.30
N VAL A 80 7.52 -7.95 -3.55
CA VAL A 80 8.71 -7.23 -4.02
C VAL A 80 8.88 -5.89 -3.30
N ILE A 81 7.81 -5.09 -3.18
CA ILE A 81 7.84 -3.79 -2.48
C ILE A 81 8.21 -3.98 -1.01
N ASP A 82 7.58 -4.95 -0.34
CA ASP A 82 7.85 -5.26 1.07
C ASP A 82 9.29 -5.74 1.28
N ALA A 83 9.82 -6.57 0.38
CA ALA A 83 11.21 -7.03 0.42
C ALA A 83 12.22 -5.89 0.20
N VAL A 84 11.92 -4.97 -0.74
CA VAL A 84 12.74 -3.77 -0.94
C VAL A 84 12.76 -2.91 0.32
N GLY A 85 11.59 -2.70 0.95
CA GLY A 85 11.48 -1.95 2.19
C GLY A 85 12.31 -2.56 3.32
N ARG A 86 12.22 -3.89 3.52
CA ARG A 86 13.02 -4.61 4.53
C ARG A 86 14.51 -4.58 4.22
N ARG A 87 14.91 -4.89 2.97
CA ARG A 87 16.32 -4.92 2.56
C ARG A 87 17.01 -3.60 2.79
N ASP A 88 16.32 -2.52 2.47
CA ASP A 88 16.91 -1.20 2.37
C ASP A 88 16.56 -0.29 3.55
N GLN A 89 15.77 -0.81 4.51
CA GLN A 89 15.31 -0.10 5.71
C GLN A 89 14.67 1.25 5.36
N THR A 90 13.85 1.26 4.30
CA THR A 90 13.20 2.48 3.80
C THR A 90 11.69 2.40 3.90
N ARG A 91 11.06 3.55 4.05
CA ARG A 91 9.60 3.65 4.08
C ARG A 91 9.04 3.48 2.68
N MET A 92 8.01 2.65 2.55
CA MET A 92 7.32 2.37 1.30
C MET A 92 5.85 2.70 1.43
N LEU A 93 5.36 3.62 0.60
CA LEU A 93 3.96 4.03 0.53
C LEU A 93 3.47 3.82 -0.91
N VAL A 94 2.63 2.82 -1.12
CA VAL A 94 2.06 2.53 -2.45
C VAL A 94 1.07 3.61 -2.87
N ASP A 95 0.89 3.82 -4.17
CA ASP A 95 -0.12 4.74 -4.68
C ASP A 95 -1.54 4.23 -4.44
N GLY A 96 -2.51 5.15 -4.52
CA GLY A 96 -3.89 4.86 -4.14
C GLY A 96 -4.60 3.85 -5.05
N MET A 97 -4.32 3.85 -6.36
CA MET A 97 -4.88 2.87 -7.30
C MET A 97 -4.39 1.46 -6.99
N THR A 98 -3.09 1.30 -6.75
CA THR A 98 -2.49 0.05 -6.33
C THR A 98 -3.09 -0.43 -5.00
N ALA A 99 -3.22 0.47 -4.03
CA ALA A 99 -3.83 0.16 -2.74
C ALA A 99 -5.30 -0.28 -2.87
N ALA A 100 -6.09 0.40 -3.71
CA ALA A 100 -7.48 0.05 -3.97
C ALA A 100 -7.62 -1.32 -4.66
N ASN A 101 -6.76 -1.62 -5.64
CA ASN A 101 -6.69 -2.93 -6.27
C ASN A 101 -6.29 -4.01 -5.28
N ASP A 102 -5.30 -3.73 -4.44
CA ASP A 102 -4.83 -4.64 -3.39
C ASP A 102 -5.92 -5.04 -2.40
N LEU A 103 -6.84 -4.14 -2.10
CA LEU A 103 -7.98 -4.38 -1.22
C LEU A 103 -9.24 -4.89 -1.96
N GLY A 104 -9.15 -5.14 -3.27
CA GLY A 104 -10.29 -5.55 -4.08
C GLY A 104 -11.40 -4.47 -4.17
N LEU A 105 -11.06 -3.20 -3.93
CA LEU A 105 -12.00 -2.08 -4.03
C LEU A 105 -12.19 -1.61 -5.47
N THR A 106 -11.33 -2.03 -6.38
CA THR A 106 -11.41 -1.76 -7.82
C THR A 106 -10.88 -2.95 -8.61
N ASP A 107 -11.43 -3.16 -9.81
CA ASP A 107 -10.95 -4.15 -10.78
C ASP A 107 -9.83 -3.60 -11.68
N ALA A 108 -9.49 -2.32 -11.53
CA ALA A 108 -8.42 -1.69 -12.28
C ALA A 108 -7.05 -2.27 -11.88
N VAL A 109 -6.37 -2.93 -12.82
CA VAL A 109 -5.04 -3.51 -12.61
C VAL A 109 -3.98 -2.53 -13.08
N PRO A 110 -3.12 -2.01 -12.18
CA PRO A 110 -2.09 -1.06 -12.58
C PRO A 110 -0.97 -1.74 -13.36
N ALA A 111 -0.71 -1.30 -14.59
CA ALA A 111 0.49 -1.68 -15.35
C ALA A 111 1.77 -1.01 -14.78
N LYS A 112 1.60 0.08 -14.07
CA LYS A 112 2.67 0.84 -13.42
C LYS A 112 2.28 1.11 -11.97
N ILE A 113 3.08 0.60 -11.05
CA ILE A 113 2.94 0.84 -9.61
C ILE A 113 3.90 1.96 -9.21
N VAL A 114 3.36 2.99 -8.55
CA VAL A 114 4.18 4.07 -8.01
C VAL A 114 4.31 3.89 -6.49
N VAL A 115 5.54 3.80 -6.02
CA VAL A 115 5.86 3.70 -4.59
C VAL A 115 6.57 4.98 -4.16
N HIS A 116 5.97 5.70 -3.22
CA HIS A 116 6.60 6.84 -2.55
C HIS A 116 7.54 6.33 -1.46
N THR A 117 8.75 6.87 -1.41
CA THR A 117 9.78 6.41 -0.48
C THR A 117 10.70 7.57 -0.09
N ASP A 118 11.39 7.45 1.02
CA ASP A 118 12.40 8.41 1.49
C ASP A 118 13.78 8.20 0.83
N ALA A 119 13.91 7.22 -0.07
CA ALA A 119 15.15 6.91 -0.77
C ALA A 119 15.02 7.00 -2.30
N ARG A 120 16.14 7.27 -2.98
CA ARG A 120 16.22 7.21 -4.45
C ARG A 120 16.50 5.77 -4.88
N ARG A 121 15.67 5.25 -5.78
CA ARG A 121 15.75 3.87 -6.28
C ARG A 121 15.47 3.80 -7.76
N ARG A 122 16.07 2.77 -8.39
CA ARG A 122 15.76 2.44 -9.78
C ARG A 122 14.44 1.67 -9.85
N ALA A 123 13.73 1.83 -10.96
CA ALA A 123 12.52 1.06 -11.23
C ALA A 123 12.85 -0.44 -11.36
N ILE A 124 11.91 -1.28 -10.92
CA ILE A 124 11.98 -2.75 -11.03
C ILE A 124 10.92 -3.19 -12.04
N LYS A 125 11.33 -3.98 -13.04
CA LYS A 125 10.42 -4.56 -14.03
C LYS A 125 10.04 -5.98 -13.62
N LEU A 126 8.74 -6.25 -13.55
CA LEU A 126 8.16 -7.55 -13.21
C LEU A 126 7.26 -8.02 -14.35
N GLY A 127 7.86 -8.50 -15.44
CA GLY A 127 7.11 -8.82 -16.65
C GLY A 127 6.45 -7.56 -17.24
N ASN A 128 5.10 -7.54 -17.27
CA ASN A 128 4.32 -6.41 -17.78
C ASN A 128 4.08 -5.29 -16.76
N VAL A 129 4.44 -5.49 -15.49
CA VAL A 129 4.29 -4.51 -14.42
C VAL A 129 5.63 -3.82 -14.14
N ILE A 130 5.59 -2.50 -13.94
CA ILE A 130 6.77 -1.71 -13.58
C ILE A 130 6.53 -1.05 -12.24
N ILE A 131 7.40 -1.34 -11.26
CA ILE A 131 7.43 -0.62 -9.99
C ILE A 131 8.39 0.56 -10.12
N THR A 132 7.87 1.77 -9.93
CA THR A 132 8.64 3.02 -9.93
C THR A 132 8.70 3.61 -8.54
N PHE A 133 9.88 4.04 -8.12
CA PHE A 133 10.07 4.65 -6.81
C PHE A 133 10.16 6.17 -6.95
N ARG A 134 9.35 6.90 -6.17
CA ARG A 134 9.31 8.37 -6.16
C ARG A 134 9.81 8.88 -4.81
N PRO A 135 10.96 9.57 -4.78
CA PRO A 135 11.44 10.22 -3.57
C PRO A 135 10.40 11.19 -3.01
N THR A 136 10.09 11.08 -1.74
CA THR A 136 9.01 11.83 -1.08
C THR A 136 9.48 12.22 0.31
N ALA A 137 9.15 13.44 0.74
CA ALA A 137 9.52 13.93 2.06
C ALA A 137 8.92 13.06 3.18
N ALA A 138 9.67 12.82 4.25
CA ALA A 138 9.30 11.95 5.36
C ALA A 138 7.95 12.34 6.01
N SER A 139 7.61 13.63 6.04
CA SER A 139 6.34 14.13 6.56
C SER A 139 5.11 13.63 5.79
N LYS A 140 5.27 13.28 4.50
CA LYS A 140 4.21 12.73 3.65
C LYS A 140 4.14 11.19 3.69
N LEU A 141 5.07 10.55 4.40
CA LEU A 141 5.17 9.10 4.53
C LEU A 141 4.65 8.59 5.88
N PHE A 142 3.78 9.35 6.55
CA PHE A 142 3.23 8.98 7.86
C PHE A 142 2.62 7.57 7.86
N TRP A 143 1.89 7.22 6.81
CA TRP A 143 1.22 5.92 6.70
C TRP A 143 2.10 4.81 6.11
N ALA A 144 3.32 5.12 5.69
CA ALA A 144 4.22 4.14 5.08
C ALA A 144 4.58 3.02 6.05
N GLY A 145 4.38 1.76 5.64
CA GLY A 145 4.68 0.57 6.44
C GLY A 145 3.71 0.31 7.60
N ARG A 146 2.67 1.14 7.75
CA ARG A 146 1.65 0.96 8.79
C ARG A 146 0.54 0.00 8.32
N PRO A 147 -0.13 -0.73 9.24
CA PRO A 147 -1.21 -1.65 8.89
C PRO A 147 -2.32 -1.01 8.05
N ALA A 148 -2.73 0.22 8.38
CA ALA A 148 -3.79 0.95 7.69
C ALA A 148 -3.37 1.63 6.39
N MET A 149 -2.09 1.56 6.00
CA MET A 149 -1.55 2.26 4.83
C MET A 149 -2.42 2.09 3.58
N ARG A 150 -2.76 0.84 3.24
CA ARG A 150 -3.53 0.55 2.02
C ARG A 150 -4.94 1.11 2.08
N VAL A 151 -5.60 1.04 3.24
CA VAL A 151 -6.94 1.61 3.44
C VAL A 151 -6.92 3.12 3.20
N VAL A 152 -5.99 3.82 3.83
CA VAL A 152 -5.87 5.28 3.71
C VAL A 152 -5.57 5.69 2.26
N GLN A 153 -4.63 5.02 1.60
CA GLN A 153 -4.26 5.33 0.21
C GLN A 153 -5.41 5.03 -0.76
N ALA A 154 -6.09 3.90 -0.59
CA ALA A 154 -7.25 3.54 -1.38
C ALA A 154 -8.39 4.57 -1.25
N LEU A 155 -8.71 4.99 -0.02
CA LEU A 155 -9.74 6.00 0.23
C LEU A 155 -9.37 7.35 -0.39
N HIS A 156 -8.10 7.77 -0.34
CA HIS A 156 -7.65 8.98 -1.03
C HIS A 156 -7.90 8.92 -2.54
N TRP A 157 -7.66 7.77 -3.15
CA TRP A 157 -7.88 7.58 -4.59
C TRP A 157 -9.36 7.47 -4.95
N LEU A 158 -10.16 6.81 -4.11
CA LEU A 158 -11.60 6.62 -4.29
C LEU A 158 -12.45 7.83 -3.91
N ARG A 159 -11.85 8.92 -3.44
CA ARG A 159 -12.59 10.07 -2.89
C ARG A 159 -13.76 10.52 -3.74
N ASP A 160 -13.56 10.67 -5.03
CA ASP A 160 -14.59 11.16 -5.95
C ASP A 160 -15.69 10.11 -6.21
N LEU A 161 -15.40 8.83 -6.04
CA LEU A 161 -16.38 7.73 -6.09
C LEU A 161 -17.22 7.67 -4.82
N LEU A 162 -16.63 7.97 -3.66
CA LEU A 162 -17.31 7.92 -2.37
C LEU A 162 -18.41 8.98 -2.22
N VAL A 163 -18.42 10.00 -3.08
CA VAL A 163 -19.47 11.03 -3.13
C VAL A 163 -20.67 10.58 -3.95
N ARG A 164 -20.53 9.55 -4.80
CA ARG A 164 -21.61 9.03 -5.65
C ARG A 164 -22.47 8.04 -4.88
N GLU A 165 -23.78 8.21 -4.94
CA GLU A 165 -24.73 7.28 -4.34
C GLU A 165 -24.57 5.85 -4.91
N GLY A 166 -24.61 4.86 -4.04
CA GLY A 166 -24.45 3.44 -4.38
C GLY A 166 -23.01 2.91 -4.45
N GLU A 167 -22.06 3.67 -4.98
CA GLU A 167 -20.65 3.24 -5.03
C GLU A 167 -19.99 3.28 -3.64
N SER A 168 -20.37 4.26 -2.83
CA SER A 168 -19.93 4.37 -1.43
C SER A 168 -20.29 3.12 -0.61
N ASP A 169 -21.48 2.56 -0.80
CA ASP A 169 -21.95 1.41 -0.02
C ASP A 169 -21.21 0.12 -0.39
N GLN A 170 -20.82 -0.04 -1.64
CA GLN A 170 -19.99 -1.18 -2.05
C GLN A 170 -18.62 -1.12 -1.38
N VAL A 171 -17.99 0.07 -1.36
CA VAL A 171 -16.70 0.29 -0.69
C VAL A 171 -16.83 0.05 0.81
N LYS A 172 -17.90 0.55 1.46
CA LYS A 172 -18.17 0.32 2.88
C LYS A 172 -18.29 -1.16 3.20
N ARG A 173 -19.08 -1.94 2.44
CA ARG A 173 -19.23 -3.39 2.65
C ARG A 173 -17.90 -4.14 2.52
N LYS A 174 -17.08 -3.81 1.53
CA LYS A 174 -15.76 -4.44 1.34
C LYS A 174 -14.81 -4.10 2.48
N LEU A 175 -14.81 -2.86 2.95
CA LEU A 175 -13.98 -2.44 4.09
C LEU A 175 -14.48 -3.03 5.42
N ALA A 176 -15.79 -3.11 5.63
CA ALA A 176 -16.36 -3.78 6.80
C ALA A 176 -15.88 -5.22 6.88
N LYS A 177 -15.97 -5.97 5.78
CA LYS A 177 -15.45 -7.35 5.71
C LYS A 177 -13.95 -7.45 5.99
N LEU A 178 -13.15 -6.47 5.53
CA LEU A 178 -11.72 -6.42 5.85
C LEU A 178 -11.48 -6.18 7.35
N PHE A 179 -12.29 -5.33 7.97
CA PHE A 179 -12.18 -5.02 9.39
C PHE A 179 -12.67 -6.15 10.32
N GLU A 180 -13.54 -7.04 9.80
CA GLU A 180 -14.00 -8.24 10.48
C GLU A 180 -12.99 -9.41 10.38
N ASP A 181 -12.00 -9.32 9.49
CA ASP A 181 -10.96 -10.34 9.37
C ASP A 181 -10.18 -10.47 10.68
N PRO A 182 -10.16 -11.67 11.31
CA PRO A 182 -9.57 -11.84 12.64
C PRO A 182 -8.06 -11.66 12.69
N ILE A 183 -7.38 -11.78 11.54
CA ILE A 183 -5.91 -11.68 11.45
C ILE A 183 -5.46 -10.24 11.25
N VAL A 184 -6.06 -9.55 10.28
CA VAL A 184 -5.60 -8.21 9.88
C VAL A 184 -6.49 -7.08 10.38
N GLY A 185 -7.78 -7.34 10.59
CA GLY A 185 -8.77 -6.34 10.98
C GLY A 185 -8.42 -5.57 12.25
N PRO A 186 -8.09 -6.25 13.38
CA PRO A 186 -7.76 -5.57 14.64
C PRO A 186 -6.58 -4.61 14.52
N SER A 187 -5.52 -5.01 13.82
CA SER A 187 -4.33 -4.17 13.62
C SER A 187 -4.63 -2.93 12.76
N ILE A 188 -5.44 -3.09 11.72
CA ILE A 188 -5.86 -1.99 10.84
C ILE A 188 -6.76 -1.01 11.61
N LYS A 189 -7.76 -1.49 12.37
CA LYS A 189 -8.65 -0.65 13.18
C LYS A 189 -7.87 0.14 14.22
N ALA A 190 -6.99 -0.51 14.96
CA ALA A 190 -6.13 0.14 15.97
C ALA A 190 -5.26 1.23 15.35
N ASP A 191 -4.66 0.95 14.19
CA ASP A 191 -3.79 1.89 13.49
C ASP A 191 -4.56 3.09 12.93
N LEU A 192 -5.76 2.90 12.37
CA LEU A 192 -6.66 3.99 11.94
C LEU A 192 -7.06 4.87 13.11
N THR A 193 -7.41 4.26 14.25
CA THR A 193 -7.80 4.99 15.46
C THR A 193 -6.63 5.85 15.97
N ALA A 194 -5.45 5.27 16.09
CA ALA A 194 -4.24 5.98 16.52
C ALA A 194 -3.81 7.11 15.56
N GLY A 195 -4.05 6.92 14.26
CA GLY A 195 -3.68 7.89 13.22
C GLY A 195 -4.83 8.83 12.79
N MET A 196 -5.97 8.82 13.48
CA MET A 196 -7.19 9.53 13.08
C MET A 196 -6.95 11.05 12.85
N THR A 197 -6.11 11.67 13.68
CA THR A 197 -5.78 13.10 13.59
C THR A 197 -5.00 13.46 12.32
N ALA A 198 -4.25 12.51 11.75
CA ALA A 198 -3.49 12.70 10.52
C ALA A 198 -4.36 12.55 9.25
N LEU A 199 -5.63 12.17 9.39
CA LEU A 199 -6.56 11.99 8.27
C LEU A 199 -7.31 13.27 7.96
N PRO A 200 -7.68 13.50 6.67
CA PRO A 200 -8.58 14.58 6.29
C PRO A 200 -9.95 14.42 6.95
N THR A 201 -10.65 15.53 7.20
CA THR A 201 -11.95 15.55 7.89
C THR A 201 -12.97 14.61 7.23
N TRP A 202 -13.09 14.64 5.90
CA TRP A 202 -14.03 13.78 5.16
C TRP A 202 -13.75 12.27 5.39
N MET A 203 -12.48 11.87 5.45
CA MET A 203 -12.10 10.48 5.66
C MET A 203 -12.37 10.05 7.10
N ARG A 204 -12.16 10.96 8.07
CA ARG A 204 -12.52 10.72 9.48
C ARG A 204 -14.02 10.47 9.65
N VAL A 205 -14.86 11.31 9.00
CA VAL A 205 -16.31 11.14 9.01
C VAL A 205 -16.71 9.81 8.39
N PHE A 206 -16.14 9.46 7.22
CA PHE A 206 -16.41 8.20 6.54
C PHE A 206 -16.04 6.99 7.41
N LEU A 207 -14.85 6.98 8.00
CA LEU A 207 -14.38 5.85 8.84
C LEU A 207 -15.19 5.74 10.14
N LYS A 208 -15.57 6.86 10.77
CA LYS A 208 -16.45 6.84 11.95
C LYS A 208 -17.80 6.20 11.62
N SER A 209 -18.43 6.61 10.53
CA SER A 209 -19.71 5.99 10.11
C SER A 209 -19.58 4.50 9.85
N LEU A 210 -18.44 4.03 9.39
CA LEU A 210 -18.18 2.62 9.15
C LEU A 210 -17.99 1.85 10.46
N PHE A 211 -17.28 2.42 11.44
CA PHE A 211 -17.07 1.80 12.77
C PHE A 211 -18.34 1.76 13.60
N GLU A 212 -19.19 2.81 13.53
CA GLU A 212 -20.49 2.86 14.24
C GLU A 212 -21.51 1.88 13.67
N SER A 213 -21.38 1.53 12.39
CA SER A 213 -22.22 0.53 11.72
C SER A 213 -21.77 -0.91 12.01
N ASP A 214 -20.64 -1.11 12.68
CA ASP A 214 -20.11 -2.42 13.07
C ASP A 214 -20.91 -2.98 14.25
N PRO A 215 -21.66 -4.11 14.11
CA PRO A 215 -22.47 -4.67 15.18
C PRO A 215 -21.67 -5.07 16.45
N GLY A 216 -20.34 -5.22 16.32
CA GLY A 216 -19.46 -5.51 17.45
C GLY A 216 -19.25 -4.36 18.44
N VAL A 217 -19.60 -3.12 18.07
CA VAL A 217 -19.47 -1.93 18.94
C VAL A 217 -20.75 -1.65 19.71
N ARG A 218 -21.90 -2.14 19.25
CA ARG A 218 -23.21 -1.93 19.94
C ARG A 218 -23.37 -2.68 21.25
N GLY A 219 -22.45 -3.56 21.61
CA GLY A 219 -22.51 -4.40 22.82
C GLY A 219 -21.75 -3.87 24.05
N ARG A 220 -21.16 -2.67 23.99
CA ARG A 220 -20.52 -2.04 25.15
C ARG A 220 -21.12 -0.67 25.43
N HIS A 221 -22.44 -0.65 25.67
CA HIS A 221 -23.03 0.42 26.46
C HIS A 221 -22.75 0.02 27.92
N ILE A 222 -21.83 0.69 28.53
CA ILE A 222 -21.61 0.65 29.97
C ILE A 222 -22.86 1.23 30.59
N ASP A 223 -23.66 0.37 31.20
CA ASP A 223 -24.54 0.75 32.27
C ASP A 223 -23.63 1.21 33.40
N ASP A 224 -23.47 2.49 33.57
CA ASP A 224 -22.96 3.04 34.80
C ASP A 224 -23.63 4.39 35.08
N ASP A 225 -24.13 4.43 36.34
CA ASP A 225 -24.54 5.58 37.11
C ASP A 225 -25.96 6.13 36.94
N ARG A 226 -26.87 5.41 37.57
CA ARG A 226 -27.86 6.01 38.44
C ARG A 226 -27.36 5.84 39.87
N ASP A 227 -27.17 6.97 40.50
CA ASP A 227 -27.50 7.38 41.86
C ASP A 227 -26.48 8.42 42.32
N ASP A 228 -26.89 9.66 42.43
CA ASP A 228 -27.11 10.34 43.70
C ASP A 228 -27.58 11.78 43.44
N ALA A 229 -28.76 12.02 43.97
CA ALA A 229 -29.40 13.31 44.04
C ALA A 229 -28.84 14.13 45.24
N ASP A 230 -29.10 15.43 45.12
CA ASP A 230 -29.19 16.43 46.19
C ASP A 230 -27.87 16.98 46.76
N HIS A 231 -27.60 18.26 46.46
CA HIS A 231 -27.72 19.37 47.41
C HIS A 231 -27.32 20.73 46.82
N LEU A 232 -28.32 21.58 46.84
CA LEU A 232 -28.37 23.01 47.24
C LEU A 232 -27.15 23.96 47.07
N GLY A 233 -27.44 25.11 46.44
CA GLY A 233 -26.91 26.37 46.94
C GLY A 233 -26.46 27.39 45.92
N ALA A 234 -27.33 28.22 45.53
CA ALA A 234 -27.36 29.69 45.44
C ALA A 234 -26.06 30.47 45.19
N ASP A 235 -26.26 31.42 44.25
CA ASP A 235 -25.79 32.81 44.22
C ASP A 235 -24.35 33.16 43.79
N HIS A 236 -24.28 33.97 42.81
CA HIS A 236 -23.86 35.36 42.67
C HIS A 236 -23.29 35.69 41.27
N ASP A 237 -24.02 36.36 40.51
CA ASP A 237 -23.98 37.67 39.83
C ASP A 237 -22.62 38.33 39.60
N ARG A 238 -22.54 38.95 38.39
CA ARG A 238 -21.74 40.11 37.96
C ARG A 238 -20.30 39.88 37.48
N HIS A 239 -20.07 40.09 36.19
CA HIS A 239 -19.59 41.34 35.54
C HIS A 239 -19.19 41.10 34.08
N ARG A 240 -19.90 41.57 33.19
CA ARG A 240 -19.80 42.60 32.12
C ARG A 240 -18.38 43.22 31.98
N GLN A 241 -17.73 43.00 30.82
CA GLN A 241 -17.17 44.07 29.98
C GLN A 241 -16.56 43.51 28.67
N ARG A 242 -17.16 43.87 27.61
CA ARG A 242 -16.74 44.50 26.35
C ARG A 242 -15.22 44.76 26.23
N ARG A 243 -14.62 44.27 25.16
CA ARG A 243 -13.83 45.14 24.27
C ARG A 243 -13.85 44.60 22.82
N LYS A 244 -14.06 45.55 21.93
CA LYS A 244 -14.09 45.54 20.48
C LYS A 244 -12.66 45.52 19.90
N SER A 245 -12.62 45.13 18.62
CA SER A 245 -11.82 45.63 17.51
C SER A 245 -10.48 44.94 17.21
N GLY A 246 -10.37 44.63 15.96
CA GLY A 246 -9.13 44.35 15.24
C GLY A 246 -9.41 43.60 13.94
N ASP A 247 -9.81 44.34 12.90
CA ASP A 247 -9.68 43.97 11.50
C ASP A 247 -8.23 43.52 11.23
N ASP A 248 -8.02 42.43 10.51
CA ASP A 248 -7.00 42.44 9.48
C ASP A 248 -7.30 41.40 8.40
N ASP A 249 -7.42 41.95 7.26
CA ASP A 249 -7.60 41.48 5.91
C ASP A 249 -6.33 40.72 5.43
N GLN A 250 -6.43 39.45 5.08
CA GLN A 250 -5.42 38.82 4.22
C GLN A 250 -6.01 37.79 3.25
N ARG A 251 -6.32 38.33 2.12
CA ARG A 251 -6.27 37.86 0.72
C ARG A 251 -6.01 36.37 0.50
N HIS A 252 -7.03 35.71 0.01
CA HIS A 252 -6.97 34.43 -0.67
C HIS A 252 -6.23 34.54 -2.00
N ALA A 253 -5.10 33.91 -2.10
CA ALA A 253 -4.47 33.58 -3.38
C ALA A 253 -5.08 32.29 -3.93
N ALA A 254 -5.89 32.44 -4.97
CA ALA A 254 -6.44 31.32 -5.73
C ALA A 254 -5.33 30.59 -6.51
N VAL A 255 -5.07 29.32 -6.17
CA VAL A 255 -4.24 28.43 -6.96
C VAL A 255 -5.03 27.91 -8.13
N VAL A 256 -4.73 28.46 -9.31
CA VAL A 256 -5.26 28.03 -10.62
C VAL A 256 -4.73 26.65 -10.95
N ARG A 257 -5.61 25.67 -11.08
CA ARG A 257 -5.31 24.34 -11.58
C ARG A 257 -5.22 24.38 -13.14
N PRO A 258 -4.18 23.83 -13.78
CA PRO A 258 -4.14 23.74 -15.23
C PRO A 258 -5.12 22.68 -15.73
N LYS A 259 -5.92 23.05 -16.76
CA LYS A 259 -6.81 22.14 -17.50
C LYS A 259 -6.03 21.10 -18.27
N PRO A 260 -6.51 19.85 -18.41
CA PRO A 260 -5.87 18.85 -19.26
C PRO A 260 -5.99 19.22 -20.74
N LYS A 261 -4.89 19.10 -21.47
CA LYS A 261 -4.83 19.30 -22.92
C LYS A 261 -5.54 18.15 -23.64
N PRO A 262 -6.31 18.41 -24.72
CA PRO A 262 -6.92 17.35 -25.52
C PRO A 262 -5.88 16.58 -26.33
N LEU A 263 -6.11 15.26 -26.46
CA LEU A 263 -5.32 14.36 -27.29
C LEU A 263 -5.36 14.81 -28.74
N SER A 264 -4.17 15.06 -29.32
CA SER A 264 -4.03 15.29 -30.74
C SER A 264 -4.16 13.97 -31.52
N THR A 265 -5.16 13.92 -32.40
CA THR A 265 -5.34 12.89 -33.42
C THR A 265 -4.17 12.92 -34.41
N GLN A 266 -3.33 11.89 -34.38
CA GLN A 266 -2.34 11.69 -35.46
C GLN A 266 -3.02 11.22 -36.72
N LYS A 267 -2.99 12.09 -37.74
CA LYS A 267 -3.33 11.84 -39.13
C LYS A 267 -2.41 10.77 -39.73
N LYS A 268 -2.96 9.65 -40.17
CA LYS A 268 -2.30 8.65 -41.03
C LYS A 268 -1.85 9.31 -42.30
N ARG A 269 -0.53 9.35 -42.57
CA ARG A 269 0.03 9.62 -43.90
C ARG A 269 0.15 8.30 -44.66
N ALA A 270 -0.64 8.16 -45.71
CA ALA A 270 -0.49 7.16 -46.72
C ALA A 270 0.77 7.43 -47.56
N GLY A 271 1.74 6.54 -47.49
CA GLY A 271 2.91 6.56 -48.35
C GLY A 271 2.70 5.73 -49.62
N LYS A 272 2.81 6.37 -50.75
CA LYS A 272 2.72 5.85 -52.13
C LYS A 272 3.75 4.75 -52.38
N ARG A 273 3.28 3.71 -53.05
CA ARG A 273 4.08 2.68 -53.75
C ARG A 273 4.89 3.31 -54.88
N GLY A 274 6.17 3.00 -54.96
CA GLY A 274 7.00 3.13 -56.13
C GLY A 274 7.53 1.75 -56.52
N VAL A 275 7.05 1.28 -57.67
CA VAL A 275 7.53 0.12 -58.42
C VAL A 275 8.54 0.58 -59.43
N THR A 276 9.70 -0.05 -59.45
CA THR A 276 10.62 -0.26 -60.64
C THR A 276 11.65 -1.26 -60.11
N GLY A 277 11.85 -2.46 -60.60
CA GLY A 277 11.96 -2.88 -61.97
C GLY A 277 13.44 -2.79 -62.41
N ALA A 278 14.20 -3.92 -62.28
CA ALA A 278 15.17 -4.31 -63.30
C ALA A 278 15.95 -5.57 -62.94
N VAL A 279 15.78 -6.51 -63.75
CA VAL A 279 16.50 -7.74 -64.10
C VAL A 279 17.95 -7.46 -64.57
N LYS A 280 18.89 -8.34 -64.16
CA LYS A 280 20.02 -8.97 -64.94
C LYS A 280 21.12 -9.35 -63.97
N ALA A 281 21.58 -10.49 -64.02
CA ALA A 281 22.25 -11.51 -64.66
C ALA A 281 22.73 -12.51 -63.63
#